data_81b6a638b0e60d7299dc428a1eb9fce0
#
_entry.id   81b6a638b0e60d7299dc428a1eb9fce0
#
_cell.length_a   1.000
_cell.length_b   1.000
_cell.length_c   1.000
_cell.angle_alpha   90.00
_cell.angle_beta   90.00
_cell.angle_gamma   90.00
#
_symmetry.space_group_name_H-M   'P 1'
#
loop_
_entity.id
_entity.type
_entity.pdbx_description
1 polymer ?
#
loop_
_entity_poly.entity_id
_entity_poly.type
_entity_poly.pdbx_seq_one_letter_code
_entity_poly.pdbx_strand_id
1 'polypeptide(L)'
;MHFDFFLPTQIIFGRDRLQELSELPMPGRKALIVITNGRSMRNLGYLDRVIGLLAAQGVDAEIFDKVLPNPIEKHVMEAAEFARNSNCDFVVGLGGGSAIDSAKAIAVMVRNPGTYWDLSLIHI
;
A
#
# COMPACT_ATOMS: atom_id res chain seq x y z
N MET A 1 26.84 12.75 -8.15
CA MET A 1 25.39 12.64 -8.01
C MET A 1 24.97 13.24 -6.69
N HIS A 2 24.05 14.16 -6.73
CA HIS A 2 23.49 14.76 -5.54
C HIS A 2 22.03 14.37 -5.44
N PHE A 3 21.60 13.94 -4.27
CA PHE A 3 20.19 13.79 -3.99
C PHE A 3 19.92 14.07 -2.52
N ASP A 4 18.76 14.64 -2.27
CA ASP A 4 18.25 14.85 -0.93
C ASP A 4 17.19 13.80 -0.66
N PHE A 5 17.28 13.17 0.50
CA PHE A 5 16.33 12.16 0.91
C PHE A 5 15.67 12.60 2.21
N PHE A 6 14.35 12.80 2.12
CA PHE A 6 13.57 13.20 3.28
C PHE A 6 12.36 12.28 3.39
N LEU A 7 12.26 11.58 4.50
CA LEU A 7 11.17 10.64 4.75
C LEU A 7 10.51 10.97 6.07
N PRO A 8 9.59 11.93 6.08
CA PRO A 8 8.80 12.19 7.28
C PRO A 8 7.90 10.97 7.53
N THR A 9 8.07 10.33 8.67
CA THR A 9 7.24 9.20 9.08
C THR A 9 6.42 9.60 10.29
N GLN A 10 5.12 9.55 10.14
CA GLN A 10 4.20 9.72 11.26
C GLN A 10 3.83 8.35 11.81
N ILE A 11 4.04 8.14 13.10
CA ILE A 11 3.68 6.89 13.77
C ILE A 11 2.43 7.14 14.61
N ILE A 12 1.40 6.34 14.36
CA ILE A 12 0.17 6.35 15.14
C ILE A 12 0.05 4.98 15.80
N PHE A 13 0.18 4.95 17.11
CA PHE A 13 0.24 3.71 17.85
C PHE A 13 -0.80 3.72 18.97
N GLY A 14 -1.45 2.58 19.16
CA GLY A 14 -2.41 2.39 20.23
C GLY A 14 -3.54 1.47 19.83
N ARG A 15 -4.32 1.08 20.83
CA ARG A 15 -5.49 0.22 20.60
C ARG A 15 -6.56 1.01 19.84
N ASP A 16 -7.18 0.38 18.84
CA ASP A 16 -8.29 0.94 18.05
C ASP A 16 -7.95 2.20 17.25
N ARG A 17 -6.66 2.48 17.04
CA ARG A 17 -6.25 3.67 16.32
C ARG A 17 -6.34 3.53 14.80
N LEU A 18 -6.60 2.35 14.28
CA LEU A 18 -6.79 2.14 12.84
C LEU A 18 -7.93 3.01 12.31
N GLN A 19 -8.96 3.28 13.12
CA GLN A 19 -10.08 4.11 12.71
C GLN A 19 -9.67 5.53 12.33
N GLU A 20 -8.56 6.02 12.82
CA GLU A 20 -8.07 7.35 12.48
C GLU A 20 -7.65 7.45 11.02
N LEU A 21 -7.52 6.32 10.33
CA LEU A 21 -7.23 6.31 8.89
C LEU A 21 -8.26 7.09 8.09
N SER A 22 -9.52 7.09 8.53
CA SER A 22 -10.59 7.85 7.87
C SER A 22 -10.46 9.37 8.03
N GLU A 23 -9.63 9.82 8.97
CA GLU A 23 -9.45 11.24 9.28
C GLU A 23 -8.09 11.77 8.78
N LEU A 24 -7.17 10.88 8.43
CA LEU A 24 -5.84 11.27 7.96
C LEU A 24 -5.89 11.61 6.47
N PRO A 25 -5.25 12.71 6.07
CA PRO A 25 -5.18 13.02 4.64
C PRO A 25 -4.41 11.93 3.90
N MET A 26 -5.00 11.43 2.81
CA MET A 26 -4.37 10.42 1.98
C MET A 26 -3.60 11.08 0.82
N PRO A 27 -2.52 10.44 0.36
CA PRO A 27 -1.67 11.02 -0.69
C PRO A 27 -2.29 10.97 -2.09
N GLY A 28 -3.42 10.32 -2.26
CA GLY A 28 -4.08 10.21 -3.55
C GLY A 28 -5.53 9.79 -3.42
N ARG A 29 -6.13 9.40 -4.54
CA ARG A 29 -7.55 9.03 -4.58
C ARG A 29 -7.78 7.56 -4.86
N LYS A 30 -6.75 6.82 -5.24
CA LYS A 30 -6.87 5.39 -5.51
C LYS A 30 -5.67 4.64 -4.95
N ALA A 31 -5.94 3.74 -4.03
CA ALA A 31 -4.93 2.96 -3.33
C ALA A 31 -4.77 1.57 -3.95
N LEU A 32 -3.56 1.08 -3.97
CA LEU A 32 -3.30 -0.34 -4.14
C LEU A 32 -3.06 -0.94 -2.76
N ILE A 33 -3.93 -1.81 -2.29
CA ILE A 33 -3.75 -2.51 -1.03
C ILE A 33 -3.04 -3.82 -1.30
N VAL A 34 -1.86 -3.98 -0.71
CA VAL A 34 -1.02 -5.16 -0.88
C VAL A 34 -1.13 -6.02 0.37
N ILE A 35 -1.57 -7.26 0.19
CA ILE A 35 -1.65 -8.26 1.25
C ILE A 35 -0.99 -9.55 0.78
N THR A 36 -0.67 -10.43 1.72
CA THR A 36 -0.16 -11.76 1.37
C THR A 36 -1.28 -12.63 0.80
N ASN A 37 -0.90 -13.74 0.19
CA ASN A 37 -1.87 -14.68 -0.37
C ASN A 37 -2.63 -15.49 0.69
N GLY A 38 -2.28 -15.32 1.97
CA GLY A 38 -3.05 -15.90 3.06
C GLY A 38 -4.38 -15.20 3.25
N ARG A 39 -5.22 -15.77 4.12
CA ARG A 39 -6.57 -15.27 4.32
C ARG A 39 -6.77 -14.50 5.62
N SER A 40 -5.73 -14.34 6.43
CA SER A 40 -5.87 -13.75 7.76
C SER A 40 -6.42 -12.32 7.71
N MET A 41 -5.95 -11.50 6.77
CA MET A 41 -6.44 -10.11 6.67
C MET A 41 -7.91 -10.05 6.26
N ARG A 42 -8.36 -10.98 5.43
CA ARG A 42 -9.77 -11.07 5.04
C ARG A 42 -10.62 -11.67 6.16
N ASN A 43 -10.18 -12.78 6.74
CA ASN A 43 -10.95 -13.50 7.76
C ASN A 43 -11.11 -12.71 9.05
N LEU A 44 -10.10 -11.91 9.41
CA LEU A 44 -10.16 -11.05 10.59
C LEU A 44 -10.87 -9.72 10.33
N GLY A 45 -11.27 -9.47 9.07
CA GLY A 45 -12.01 -8.26 8.72
C GLY A 45 -11.16 -7.01 8.54
N TYR A 46 -9.85 -7.11 8.62
CA TYR A 46 -8.98 -5.94 8.48
C TYR A 46 -9.02 -5.34 7.08
N LEU A 47 -9.06 -6.18 6.06
CA LEU A 47 -9.10 -5.69 4.67
C LEU A 47 -10.36 -4.88 4.42
N ASP A 48 -11.52 -5.43 4.79
CA ASP A 48 -12.79 -4.73 4.60
C ASP A 48 -12.85 -3.43 5.39
N ARG A 49 -12.27 -3.45 6.58
CA ARG A 49 -12.21 -2.27 7.44
C ARG A 49 -11.36 -1.17 6.82
N VAL A 50 -10.20 -1.50 6.29
CA VAL A 50 -9.32 -0.53 5.62
C VAL A 50 -10.00 0.03 4.37
N ILE A 51 -10.62 -0.81 3.55
CA ILE A 51 -11.37 -0.36 2.38
C ILE A 51 -12.45 0.63 2.77
N GLY A 52 -13.21 0.32 3.83
CA GLY A 52 -14.27 1.19 4.30
C GLY A 52 -13.76 2.53 4.82
N LEU A 53 -12.64 2.52 5.55
CA LEU A 53 -12.04 3.75 6.07
C LEU A 53 -11.51 4.64 4.94
N LEU A 54 -10.93 4.05 3.91
CA LEU A 54 -10.49 4.79 2.73
C LEU A 54 -11.68 5.32 1.94
N ALA A 55 -12.72 4.51 1.77
CA ALA A 55 -13.94 4.94 1.08
C ALA A 55 -14.62 6.12 1.76
N ALA A 56 -14.52 6.21 3.09
CA ALA A 56 -15.05 7.34 3.84
C ALA A 56 -14.42 8.67 3.43
N GLN A 57 -13.22 8.64 2.85
CA GLN A 57 -12.53 9.82 2.33
C GLN A 57 -12.66 9.96 0.81
N GLY A 58 -13.46 9.12 0.17
CA GLY A 58 -13.56 9.13 -1.28
C GLY A 58 -12.38 8.47 -1.99
N VAL A 59 -11.63 7.61 -1.28
CA VAL A 59 -10.49 6.88 -1.84
C VAL A 59 -10.95 5.49 -2.28
N ASP A 60 -10.77 5.20 -3.56
CA ASP A 60 -11.00 3.87 -4.10
C ASP A 60 -9.80 2.97 -3.82
N ALA A 61 -10.04 1.67 -3.81
CA ALA A 61 -8.98 0.70 -3.54
C ALA A 61 -9.03 -0.46 -4.53
N GLU A 62 -7.85 -0.84 -5.01
CA GLU A 62 -7.62 -2.11 -5.70
C GLU A 62 -6.82 -3.00 -4.77
N ILE A 63 -6.97 -4.31 -4.90
CA ILE A 63 -6.33 -5.26 -3.99
C ILE A 63 -5.41 -6.16 -4.78
N PHE A 64 -4.16 -6.28 -4.32
CA PHE A 64 -3.22 -7.27 -4.82
C PHE A 64 -2.92 -8.25 -3.68
N ASP A 65 -3.38 -9.48 -3.84
CA ASP A 65 -3.33 -10.51 -2.79
C ASP A 65 -2.44 -11.70 -3.15
N LYS A 66 -1.51 -11.51 -4.07
CA LYS A 66 -0.67 -12.60 -4.57
C LYS A 66 0.73 -12.64 -3.95
N VAL A 67 0.96 -11.84 -2.91
CA VAL A 67 2.27 -11.80 -2.25
C VAL A 67 2.47 -13.07 -1.44
N LEU A 68 3.58 -13.75 -1.69
CA LEU A 68 3.99 -14.92 -0.94
C LEU A 68 4.77 -14.51 0.33
N PRO A 69 4.87 -15.38 1.33
CA PRO A 69 5.70 -15.11 2.52
C PRO A 69 7.16 -14.77 2.19
N ASN A 70 7.69 -15.35 1.11
CA ASN A 70 8.99 -14.97 0.55
C ASN A 70 8.73 -14.34 -0.81
N PRO A 71 8.51 -13.02 -0.85
CA PRO A 71 8.14 -12.35 -2.10
C PRO A 71 9.23 -12.52 -3.15
N ILE A 72 8.81 -12.82 -4.37
CA ILE A 72 9.71 -12.93 -5.51
C ILE A 72 9.48 -11.76 -6.46
N GLU A 73 10.51 -11.43 -7.21
CA GLU A 73 10.50 -10.30 -8.14
C GLU A 73 9.31 -10.34 -9.10
N LYS A 74 8.93 -11.52 -9.58
CA LYS A 74 7.79 -11.68 -10.47
C LYS A 74 6.51 -11.10 -9.91
N HIS A 75 6.20 -11.36 -8.63
CA HIS A 75 4.98 -10.85 -8.00
C HIS A 75 5.04 -9.35 -7.81
N VAL A 76 6.20 -8.81 -7.49
CA VAL A 76 6.40 -7.36 -7.38
C VAL A 76 6.15 -6.68 -8.72
N MET A 77 6.69 -7.24 -9.79
CA MET A 77 6.51 -6.70 -11.14
C MET A 77 5.06 -6.78 -11.61
N GLU A 78 4.38 -7.90 -11.34
CA GLU A 78 2.95 -8.04 -11.63
C GLU A 78 2.12 -6.99 -10.90
N ALA A 79 2.40 -6.78 -9.63
CA ALA A 79 1.68 -5.80 -8.82
C ALA A 79 1.93 -4.38 -9.30
N ALA A 80 3.15 -4.05 -9.67
CA ALA A 80 3.48 -2.73 -10.20
C ALA A 80 2.74 -2.46 -11.51
N GLU A 81 2.68 -3.45 -12.40
CA GLU A 81 1.94 -3.32 -13.65
C GLU A 81 0.44 -3.19 -13.39
N PHE A 82 -0.09 -3.98 -12.46
CA PHE A 82 -1.48 -3.89 -12.05
C PHE A 82 -1.81 -2.49 -11.51
N ALA A 83 -0.93 -1.93 -10.68
CA ALA A 83 -1.11 -0.59 -10.14
C ALA A 83 -1.15 0.48 -11.25
N ARG A 84 -0.25 0.37 -12.22
CA ARG A 84 -0.23 1.30 -13.36
C ARG A 84 -1.50 1.20 -14.19
N ASN A 85 -1.91 -0.02 -14.52
CA ASN A 85 -3.09 -0.26 -15.35
C ASN A 85 -4.39 0.14 -14.64
N SER A 86 -4.40 0.10 -13.32
CA SER A 86 -5.55 0.50 -12.52
C SER A 86 -5.51 1.96 -12.09
N ASN A 87 -4.47 2.70 -12.48
CA ASN A 87 -4.28 4.11 -12.14
C ASN A 87 -4.23 4.36 -10.64
N CYS A 88 -3.57 3.47 -9.89
CA CYS A 88 -3.38 3.66 -8.46
C CYS A 88 -2.38 4.78 -8.19
N ASP A 89 -2.70 5.62 -7.21
CA ASP A 89 -1.88 6.78 -6.85
C ASP A 89 -0.89 6.48 -5.73
N PHE A 90 -1.20 5.50 -4.90
CA PHE A 90 -0.35 5.15 -3.75
C PHE A 90 -0.58 3.71 -3.34
N VAL A 91 0.29 3.21 -2.48
CA VAL A 91 0.29 1.82 -2.04
C VAL A 91 0.05 1.76 -0.54
N VAL A 92 -0.76 0.81 -0.12
CA VAL A 92 -1.00 0.50 1.29
C VAL A 92 -0.55 -0.94 1.53
N GLY A 93 0.43 -1.13 2.42
CA GLY A 93 0.84 -2.46 2.86
C GLY A 93 0.06 -2.85 4.11
N LEU A 94 -0.74 -3.90 4.02
CA LEU A 94 -1.57 -4.37 5.13
C LEU A 94 -1.18 -5.78 5.51
N GLY A 95 -0.69 -5.94 6.74
CA GLY A 95 -0.30 -7.25 7.25
C GLY A 95 1.05 -7.21 7.93
N GLY A 96 1.76 -8.35 7.87
CA GLY A 96 3.08 -8.49 8.46
C GLY A 96 4.20 -8.00 7.56
N GLY A 97 5.44 -8.38 7.93
CA GLY A 97 6.64 -7.93 7.25
C GLY A 97 6.68 -8.20 5.75
N SER A 98 6.17 -9.38 5.32
CA SER A 98 6.16 -9.72 3.89
C SER A 98 5.28 -8.78 3.07
N ALA A 99 4.11 -8.41 3.60
CA ALA A 99 3.22 -7.48 2.93
C ALA A 99 3.83 -6.08 2.87
N ILE A 100 4.43 -5.64 3.97
CA ILE A 100 5.05 -4.31 4.06
C ILE A 100 6.24 -4.21 3.13
N ASP A 101 7.13 -5.20 3.15
CA ASP A 101 8.32 -5.21 2.29
C ASP A 101 7.95 -5.27 0.82
N SER A 102 6.95 -6.07 0.47
CA SER A 102 6.45 -6.14 -0.90
C SER A 102 5.83 -4.83 -1.33
N ALA A 103 5.07 -4.18 -0.47
CA ALA A 103 4.48 -2.88 -0.76
C ALA A 103 5.55 -1.83 -1.06
N LYS A 104 6.64 -1.83 -0.29
CA LYS A 104 7.77 -0.94 -0.55
C LYS A 104 8.40 -1.20 -1.91
N ALA A 105 8.65 -2.48 -2.23
CA ALA A 105 9.23 -2.85 -3.50
C ALA A 105 8.32 -2.49 -4.67
N ILE A 106 7.02 -2.72 -4.53
CA ILE A 106 6.03 -2.36 -5.54
C ILE A 106 6.02 -0.85 -5.76
N ALA A 107 6.03 -0.07 -4.69
CA ALA A 107 6.05 1.38 -4.78
C ALA A 107 7.26 1.89 -5.55
N VAL A 108 8.44 1.28 -5.31
CA VAL A 108 9.65 1.62 -6.05
C VAL A 108 9.55 1.23 -7.52
N MET A 109 9.01 0.05 -7.81
CA MET A 109 8.93 -0.46 -9.18
C MET A 109 7.88 0.26 -10.02
N VAL A 110 6.85 0.80 -9.42
CA VAL A 110 5.86 1.62 -10.12
C VAL A 110 6.50 2.93 -10.58
N ARG A 111 7.50 3.42 -9.86
CA ARG A 111 8.32 4.53 -10.31
C ARG A 111 9.17 4.06 -11.47
N ASN A 112 8.75 4.37 -12.67
CA ASN A 112 9.53 4.04 -13.84
C ASN A 112 10.78 4.92 -13.90
N PRO A 113 11.98 4.37 -14.18
CA PRO A 113 13.15 5.20 -14.41
C PRO A 113 12.84 6.29 -15.45
N GLY A 114 12.98 7.53 -15.08
CA GLY A 114 12.68 8.66 -15.95
C GLY A 114 11.34 9.32 -15.72
N THR A 115 10.45 8.75 -14.95
CA THR A 115 9.22 9.42 -14.53
C THR A 115 9.20 9.54 -13.01
N TYR A 116 9.06 10.77 -12.55
CA TYR A 116 8.89 11.02 -11.12
C TYR A 116 7.44 10.74 -10.75
N TRP A 117 7.24 9.56 -10.23
CA TRP A 117 5.98 9.18 -9.64
C TRP A 117 6.13 9.32 -8.14
N ASP A 118 5.46 10.27 -7.58
CA ASP A 118 5.41 10.40 -6.13
C ASP A 118 4.41 9.40 -5.58
N LEU A 119 4.83 8.14 -5.52
CA LEU A 119 4.02 7.12 -4.91
C LEU A 119 4.36 7.06 -3.43
N SER A 120 3.45 7.55 -2.62
CA SER A 120 3.57 7.45 -1.18
C SER A 120 3.18 6.05 -0.72
N LEU A 121 3.78 5.61 0.37
CA LEU A 121 3.56 4.30 0.94
C LEU A 121 3.03 4.44 2.36
N ILE A 122 1.95 3.73 2.64
CA ILE A 122 1.37 3.65 3.97
C ILE A 122 1.52 2.21 4.48
N HIS A 123 2.06 2.07 5.68
CA HIS A 123 2.22 0.79 6.36
C HIS A 123 1.15 0.64 7.43
N ILE A 124 0.49 -0.49 7.43
CA ILE A 124 -0.51 -0.83 8.43
C ILE A 124 -0.22 -2.21 9.00
#